data_085211dc44df4ce7b39faeed180b1c90
#
_entry.id   085211dc44df4ce7b39faeed180b1c90
#
_cell.length_a   1.000
_cell.length_b   1.000
_cell.length_c   1.000
_cell.angle_alpha   90.00
_cell.angle_beta   90.00
_cell.angle_gamma   90.00
#
_symmetry.space_group_name_H-M   'P 1'
#
loop_
_entity.id
_entity.type
_entity.pdbx_description
1 polymer ?
#
loop_
_entity_poly.entity_id
_entity_poly.type
_entity_poly.pdbx_seq_one_letter_code
_entity_poly.pdbx_strand_id
1 'polypeptide(L)'
;MKNNKAIKKFVNYFSLSLFIAFILSFIYIFYPSLPDSFDNRLRDYLFSLRGEIPNSGNVIIIDIDEESIKELGQWPWSRNKVSQIVKNLTDANIRIIGMDIVFAEVDNSSPHLVLEKFGIKKENIPNYDLEFSQTISNSPVILGYQFELEKNQFINTNVPEIPAILIEKNKLNDSNYLIEAKGTILNTPLLQNNSYSSGFFNNIPDETGIIRSVPLIISYNDTIYPSLALEIIRTITDSKKVFINYNEEGVSTISLNDIEIPTDRHGRILVNFRGKEKNFKYYSAIDIYNNNFKKEELEGKIALVGTSAAGLLDLRATPFESVYPGVEVHANVIDNILVGDYIYKASWIDGANILIIFLLSLI
;
A
#
# COMPACT_ATOMS: atom_id res chain seq x y z
N MET A 1 37.69 -23.83 -53.66
CA MET A 1 38.30 -23.13 -52.49
C MET A 1 37.48 -21.95 -51.92
N LYS A 2 36.75 -21.15 -52.73
CA LYS A 2 35.91 -20.04 -52.25
C LYS A 2 34.74 -20.48 -51.34
N ASN A 3 34.05 -21.59 -51.64
CA ASN A 3 32.92 -22.10 -50.85
C ASN A 3 33.31 -22.51 -49.42
N ASN A 4 34.47 -23.15 -49.25
CA ASN A 4 34.91 -23.59 -47.90
C ASN A 4 35.23 -22.42 -46.97
N LYS A 5 35.69 -21.27 -47.49
CA LYS A 5 35.93 -20.06 -46.67
C LYS A 5 34.58 -19.40 -46.25
N ALA A 6 33.60 -19.38 -47.13
CA ALA A 6 32.29 -18.83 -46.81
C ALA A 6 31.57 -19.68 -45.76
N ILE A 7 31.58 -21.00 -45.90
CA ILE A 7 30.98 -21.95 -44.93
C ILE A 7 31.67 -21.81 -43.55
N LYS A 8 33.00 -21.78 -43.54
CA LYS A 8 33.76 -21.60 -42.27
C LYS A 8 33.49 -20.27 -41.60
N LYS A 9 33.31 -19.21 -42.37
CA LYS A 9 32.91 -17.88 -41.84
C LYS A 9 31.50 -17.88 -41.27
N PHE A 10 30.55 -18.53 -41.98
CA PHE A 10 29.19 -18.70 -41.52
C PHE A 10 29.11 -19.50 -40.19
N VAL A 11 29.81 -20.64 -40.10
CA VAL A 11 29.91 -21.49 -38.91
C VAL A 11 30.50 -20.71 -37.73
N ASN A 12 31.52 -19.89 -37.99
CA ASN A 12 32.11 -19.07 -36.91
C ASN A 12 31.15 -17.98 -36.39
N TYR A 13 30.40 -17.33 -37.26
CA TYR A 13 29.40 -16.34 -36.82
C TYR A 13 28.25 -17.00 -36.09
N PHE A 14 27.75 -18.12 -36.58
CA PHE A 14 26.66 -18.88 -35.95
C PHE A 14 27.10 -19.39 -34.57
N SER A 15 28.32 -19.93 -34.41
CA SER A 15 28.80 -20.37 -33.11
C SER A 15 29.04 -19.20 -32.14
N LEU A 16 29.45 -18.04 -32.63
CA LEU A 16 29.57 -16.82 -31.84
C LEU A 16 28.17 -16.33 -31.37
N SER A 17 27.18 -16.31 -32.27
CA SER A 17 25.81 -15.94 -31.94
C SER A 17 25.20 -16.87 -30.88
N LEU A 18 25.42 -18.16 -31.01
CA LEU A 18 24.97 -19.17 -30.05
C LEU A 18 25.63 -18.98 -28.67
N PHE A 19 26.92 -18.64 -28.66
CA PHE A 19 27.65 -18.37 -27.43
C PHE A 19 27.15 -17.09 -26.74
N ILE A 20 26.83 -16.04 -27.50
CA ILE A 20 26.23 -14.81 -26.98
C ILE A 20 24.83 -15.10 -26.42
N ALA A 21 24.00 -15.86 -27.15
CA ALA A 21 22.69 -16.27 -26.69
C ALA A 21 22.74 -16.98 -25.34
N PHE A 22 23.72 -17.92 -25.22
CA PHE A 22 23.92 -18.66 -23.97
C PHE A 22 24.35 -17.75 -22.83
N ILE A 23 25.29 -16.82 -23.04
CA ILE A 23 25.73 -15.87 -22.01
C ILE A 23 24.60 -14.96 -21.57
N LEU A 24 23.83 -14.39 -22.50
CA LEU A 24 22.71 -13.50 -22.18
C LEU A 24 21.59 -14.24 -21.43
N SER A 25 21.26 -15.47 -21.86
CA SER A 25 20.30 -16.30 -21.15
C SER A 25 20.81 -16.70 -19.75
N PHE A 26 22.09 -16.99 -19.62
CA PHE A 26 22.71 -17.27 -18.33
C PHE A 26 22.62 -16.06 -17.40
N ILE A 27 22.94 -14.86 -17.90
CA ILE A 27 22.82 -13.61 -17.12
C ILE A 27 21.37 -13.40 -16.72
N TYR A 28 20.41 -13.59 -17.64
CA TYR A 28 18.98 -13.42 -17.37
C TYR A 28 18.48 -14.34 -16.22
N ILE A 29 18.95 -15.59 -16.21
CA ILE A 29 18.47 -16.59 -15.24
C ILE A 29 19.20 -16.44 -13.89
N PHE A 30 20.51 -16.22 -13.88
CA PHE A 30 21.33 -16.28 -12.67
C PHE A 30 21.58 -14.89 -12.03
N TYR A 31 21.33 -13.81 -12.75
CA TYR A 31 21.47 -12.43 -12.26
C TYR A 31 20.19 -11.62 -12.54
N PRO A 32 19.05 -12.02 -11.96
CA PRO A 32 17.74 -11.40 -12.27
C PRO A 32 17.69 -9.91 -11.93
N SER A 33 18.47 -9.43 -10.98
CA SER A 33 18.52 -8.00 -10.63
C SER A 33 18.92 -7.08 -11.79
N LEU A 34 19.69 -7.57 -12.77
CA LEU A 34 20.06 -6.77 -13.94
C LEU A 34 18.87 -6.57 -14.91
N PRO A 35 18.19 -7.63 -15.42
CA PRO A 35 17.02 -7.46 -16.25
C PRO A 35 15.88 -6.76 -15.49
N ASP A 36 15.63 -7.05 -14.21
CA ASP A 36 14.59 -6.40 -13.42
C ASP A 36 14.83 -4.89 -13.27
N SER A 37 16.10 -4.47 -13.07
CA SER A 37 16.46 -3.04 -13.04
C SER A 37 16.18 -2.34 -14.36
N PHE A 38 16.44 -3.01 -15.49
CA PHE A 38 16.15 -2.49 -16.83
C PHE A 38 14.64 -2.42 -17.08
N ASP A 39 13.91 -3.47 -16.76
CA ASP A 39 12.44 -3.55 -16.88
C ASP A 39 11.77 -2.44 -16.05
N ASN A 40 12.25 -2.20 -14.83
CA ASN A 40 11.73 -1.14 -13.98
C ASN A 40 11.94 0.25 -14.60
N ARG A 41 13.14 0.54 -15.14
CA ARG A 41 13.42 1.82 -15.83
C ARG A 41 12.60 1.99 -17.09
N LEU A 42 12.42 0.90 -17.86
CA LEU A 42 11.59 0.93 -19.06
C LEU A 42 10.14 1.20 -18.68
N ARG A 43 9.64 0.58 -17.63
CA ARG A 43 8.28 0.81 -17.13
C ARG A 43 8.08 2.25 -16.67
N ASP A 44 9.04 2.82 -15.91
CA ASP A 44 9.00 4.23 -15.50
C ASP A 44 8.95 5.17 -16.71
N TYR A 45 9.76 4.87 -17.73
CA TYR A 45 9.74 5.63 -18.98
C TYR A 45 8.40 5.51 -19.71
N LEU A 46 7.80 4.31 -19.75
CA LEU A 46 6.48 4.08 -20.33
C LEU A 46 5.38 4.82 -19.54
N PHE A 47 5.46 4.88 -18.20
CA PHE A 47 4.58 5.71 -17.39
C PHE A 47 4.69 7.18 -17.77
N SER A 48 5.92 7.68 -17.91
CA SER A 48 6.18 9.07 -18.34
C SER A 48 5.63 9.36 -19.73
N LEU A 49 5.76 8.44 -20.69
CA LEU A 49 5.21 8.56 -22.04
C LEU A 49 3.68 8.51 -22.07
N ARG A 50 3.09 7.62 -21.26
CA ARG A 50 1.63 7.52 -21.15
C ARG A 50 1.03 8.80 -20.58
N GLY A 51 1.76 9.44 -19.64
CA GLY A 51 1.27 10.60 -18.91
C GLY A 51 0.22 10.24 -17.86
N GLU A 52 -0.50 11.24 -17.40
CA GLU A 52 -1.55 11.10 -16.39
C GLU A 52 -2.82 10.51 -16.99
N ILE A 53 -3.51 9.67 -16.20
CA ILE A 53 -4.81 9.09 -16.53
C ILE A 53 -5.82 9.44 -15.43
N PRO A 54 -7.12 9.56 -15.75
CA PRO A 54 -8.13 9.88 -14.76
C PRO A 54 -8.27 8.74 -13.74
N ASN A 55 -8.49 9.10 -12.47
CA ASN A 55 -8.94 8.19 -11.45
C ASN A 55 -10.47 8.03 -11.51
N SER A 56 -11.04 7.05 -10.79
CA SER A 56 -12.48 6.76 -10.77
C SER A 56 -13.34 7.83 -10.10
N GLY A 57 -12.73 8.74 -9.34
CA GLY A 57 -13.43 9.70 -8.49
C GLY A 57 -14.11 9.10 -7.25
N ASN A 58 -13.90 7.81 -6.95
CA ASN A 58 -14.48 7.16 -5.77
C ASN A 58 -13.63 7.34 -4.50
N VAL A 59 -12.35 7.63 -4.65
CA VAL A 59 -11.39 7.83 -3.56
C VAL A 59 -11.07 9.30 -3.42
N ILE A 60 -11.12 9.81 -2.20
CA ILE A 60 -10.73 11.18 -1.84
C ILE A 60 -9.69 11.12 -0.72
N ILE A 61 -8.87 12.15 -0.63
CA ILE A 61 -7.84 12.27 0.40
C ILE A 61 -8.21 13.41 1.32
N ILE A 62 -8.22 13.13 2.62
CA ILE A 62 -8.35 14.14 3.68
C ILE A 62 -6.94 14.39 4.20
N ASP A 63 -6.42 15.53 3.82
CA ASP A 63 -5.00 15.85 3.93
C ASP A 63 -4.68 16.61 5.21
N ILE A 64 -3.81 16.05 6.01
CA ILE A 64 -3.15 16.77 7.11
C ILE A 64 -2.01 17.60 6.48
N ASP A 65 -2.41 18.70 5.88
CA ASP A 65 -1.56 19.61 5.14
C ASP A 65 -0.97 20.73 6.03
N GLU A 66 -0.14 21.58 5.44
CA GLU A 66 0.50 22.70 6.14
C GLU A 66 -0.54 23.72 6.69
N GLU A 67 -1.67 23.92 5.99
CA GLU A 67 -2.74 24.78 6.45
C GLU A 67 -3.43 24.24 7.69
N SER A 68 -3.72 22.95 7.69
CA SER A 68 -4.29 22.25 8.84
C SER A 68 -3.36 22.29 10.06
N ILE A 69 -2.04 22.12 9.85
CA ILE A 69 -1.04 22.21 10.93
C ILE A 69 -0.98 23.63 11.48
N LYS A 70 -1.06 24.64 10.64
CA LYS A 70 -1.03 26.06 11.04
C LYS A 70 -2.24 26.43 11.91
N GLU A 71 -3.44 25.94 11.54
CA GLU A 71 -4.69 26.31 12.22
C GLU A 71 -5.00 25.43 13.44
N LEU A 72 -4.77 24.11 13.33
CA LEU A 72 -5.06 23.17 14.42
C LEU A 72 -3.86 22.93 15.36
N GLY A 73 -2.67 23.45 15.01
CA GLY A 73 -1.43 23.22 15.73
C GLY A 73 -0.65 22.03 15.20
N GLN A 74 0.55 21.82 15.77
CA GLN A 74 1.46 20.77 15.32
C GLN A 74 0.86 19.38 15.49
N TRP A 75 1.09 18.51 14.51
CA TRP A 75 0.77 17.09 14.56
C TRP A 75 1.76 16.35 15.49
N PRO A 76 1.34 15.32 16.28
CA PRO A 76 -0.01 14.74 16.31
C PRO A 76 -1.02 15.57 17.11
N TRP A 77 -2.21 15.73 16.54
CA TRP A 77 -3.29 16.44 17.20
C TRP A 77 -3.91 15.65 18.36
N SER A 78 -4.52 16.38 19.30
CA SER A 78 -5.35 15.77 20.33
C SER A 78 -6.52 14.98 19.70
N ARG A 79 -6.88 13.85 20.34
CA ARG A 79 -7.86 12.90 19.82
C ARG A 79 -9.25 13.51 19.61
N ASN A 80 -9.63 14.53 20.37
CA ASN A 80 -10.90 15.24 20.15
C ASN A 80 -10.94 15.99 18.81
N LYS A 81 -9.79 16.50 18.30
CA LYS A 81 -9.75 17.14 16.97
C LYS A 81 -9.89 16.11 15.87
N VAL A 82 -9.23 14.97 15.98
CA VAL A 82 -9.37 13.86 15.05
C VAL A 82 -10.79 13.29 15.08
N SER A 83 -11.36 13.17 16.29
CA SER A 83 -12.77 12.79 16.51
C SER A 83 -13.73 13.69 15.75
N GLN A 84 -13.53 15.02 15.79
CA GLN A 84 -14.37 15.97 15.05
C GLN A 84 -14.30 15.78 13.54
N ILE A 85 -13.09 15.53 12.98
CA ILE A 85 -12.91 15.25 11.54
C ILE A 85 -13.67 13.98 11.16
N VAL A 86 -13.50 12.88 11.92
CA VAL A 86 -14.19 11.61 11.66
C VAL A 86 -15.70 11.78 11.75
N LYS A 87 -16.19 12.51 12.77
CA LYS A 87 -17.62 12.80 12.92
C LYS A 87 -18.18 13.56 11.72
N ASN A 88 -17.50 14.61 11.27
CA ASN A 88 -17.97 15.43 10.15
C ASN A 88 -18.00 14.62 8.84
N LEU A 89 -17.02 13.73 8.63
CA LEU A 89 -17.01 12.79 7.49
C LEU A 89 -18.18 11.79 7.58
N THR A 90 -18.45 11.27 8.77
CA THR A 90 -19.58 10.35 9.00
C THR A 90 -20.92 11.04 8.76
N ASP A 91 -21.10 12.28 9.25
CA ASP A 91 -22.29 13.10 9.03
C ASP A 91 -22.48 13.50 7.55
N ALA A 92 -21.38 13.47 6.76
CA ALA A 92 -21.40 13.64 5.32
C ALA A 92 -21.77 12.36 4.54
N ASN A 93 -22.11 11.26 5.21
CA ASN A 93 -22.41 9.96 4.61
C ASN A 93 -21.25 9.37 3.79
N ILE A 94 -20.01 9.55 4.26
CA ILE A 94 -18.86 8.88 3.66
C ILE A 94 -19.04 7.35 3.73
N ARG A 95 -18.63 6.63 2.70
CA ARG A 95 -18.80 5.18 2.65
C ARG A 95 -17.88 4.45 3.61
N ILE A 96 -16.60 4.87 3.67
CA ILE A 96 -15.57 4.32 4.53
C ILE A 96 -14.49 5.38 4.79
N ILE A 97 -13.87 5.32 5.97
CA ILE A 97 -12.74 6.17 6.35
C ILE A 97 -11.55 5.25 6.62
N GLY A 98 -10.53 5.31 5.78
CA GLY A 98 -9.25 4.64 6.02
C GLY A 98 -8.27 5.61 6.68
N MET A 99 -7.71 5.23 7.83
CA MET A 99 -6.71 6.03 8.54
C MET A 99 -5.31 5.55 8.19
N ASP A 100 -4.58 6.30 7.36
CA ASP A 100 -3.15 6.07 7.10
C ASP A 100 -2.31 6.67 8.23
N ILE A 101 -2.69 6.34 9.45
CA ILE A 101 -2.15 6.88 10.70
C ILE A 101 -2.25 5.78 11.77
N VAL A 102 -1.23 5.67 12.61
CA VAL A 102 -1.26 4.82 13.79
C VAL A 102 -1.37 5.65 15.07
N PHE A 103 -2.26 5.26 15.96
CA PHE A 103 -2.46 5.87 17.28
C PHE A 103 -1.87 4.96 18.35
N ALA A 104 -0.53 4.84 18.34
CA ALA A 104 0.20 3.89 19.18
C ALA A 104 0.24 4.25 20.65
N GLU A 105 0.01 5.53 21.00
CA GLU A 105 0.09 6.03 22.36
C GLU A 105 -1.22 6.72 22.77
N VAL A 106 -1.45 6.80 24.07
CA VAL A 106 -2.55 7.59 24.64
C VAL A 106 -2.33 9.08 24.39
N ASP A 107 -3.41 9.84 24.29
CA ASP A 107 -3.35 11.28 24.12
C ASP A 107 -2.89 11.99 25.40
N ASN A 108 -1.61 12.26 25.49
CA ASN A 108 -1.00 12.96 26.63
C ASN A 108 -1.50 14.41 26.84
N SER A 109 -2.18 14.99 25.86
CA SER A 109 -2.81 16.31 25.95
C SER A 109 -4.22 16.24 26.53
N SER A 110 -4.75 15.04 26.73
CA SER A 110 -6.09 14.81 27.25
C SER A 110 -6.23 15.37 28.68
N PRO A 111 -7.24 16.20 28.97
CA PRO A 111 -7.38 16.90 30.25
C PRO A 111 -7.31 16.00 31.49
N HIS A 112 -7.86 14.78 31.41
CA HIS A 112 -7.81 13.85 32.55
C HIS A 112 -6.38 13.44 32.89
N LEU A 113 -5.52 13.16 31.89
CA LEU A 113 -4.11 12.82 32.13
C LEU A 113 -3.28 14.03 32.57
N VAL A 114 -3.57 15.21 32.02
CA VAL A 114 -2.89 16.44 32.41
C VAL A 114 -3.16 16.76 33.88
N LEU A 115 -4.43 16.70 34.30
CA LEU A 115 -4.80 17.01 35.70
C LEU A 115 -4.30 15.94 36.68
N GLU A 116 -4.28 14.67 36.26
CA GLU A 116 -3.73 13.57 37.05
C GLU A 116 -2.24 13.78 37.37
N LYS A 117 -1.45 14.29 36.41
CA LYS A 117 -0.03 14.64 36.60
C LYS A 117 0.17 15.70 37.70
N PHE A 118 -0.83 16.57 37.90
CA PHE A 118 -0.82 17.58 38.97
C PHE A 118 -1.52 17.13 40.27
N GLY A 119 -1.94 15.87 40.36
CA GLY A 119 -2.63 15.30 41.51
C GLY A 119 -4.05 15.84 41.72
N ILE A 120 -4.63 16.47 40.71
CA ILE A 120 -5.98 17.04 40.74
C ILE A 120 -6.98 15.96 40.35
N LYS A 121 -7.78 15.49 41.31
CA LYS A 121 -8.92 14.60 41.08
C LYS A 121 -10.19 15.44 40.95
N LYS A 122 -10.84 15.39 39.80
CA LYS A 122 -12.10 16.07 39.52
C LYS A 122 -13.03 15.11 38.76
N GLU A 123 -14.31 15.22 39.02
CA GLU A 123 -15.33 14.44 38.29
C GLU A 123 -15.60 15.08 36.93
N ASN A 124 -15.99 14.27 35.94
CA ASN A 124 -16.40 14.69 34.59
C ASN A 124 -15.29 15.44 33.81
N ILE A 125 -14.04 14.99 33.93
CA ILE A 125 -12.94 15.50 33.10
C ILE A 125 -12.97 14.86 31.73
N PRO A 126 -12.87 15.63 30.61
CA PRO A 126 -12.80 15.08 29.29
C PRO A 126 -11.65 14.07 29.10
N ASN A 127 -11.96 12.93 28.52
CA ASN A 127 -10.99 11.92 28.09
C ASN A 127 -11.06 11.82 26.56
N TYR A 128 -10.08 12.38 25.88
CA TYR A 128 -10.10 12.48 24.41
C TYR A 128 -9.93 11.13 23.72
N ASP A 129 -9.20 10.18 24.30
CA ASP A 129 -9.13 8.82 23.76
C ASP A 129 -10.49 8.10 23.85
N LEU A 130 -11.21 8.29 24.95
CA LEU A 130 -12.55 7.74 25.12
C LEU A 130 -13.55 8.39 24.15
N GLU A 131 -13.51 9.70 24.00
CA GLU A 131 -14.34 10.45 23.05
C GLU A 131 -14.11 9.94 21.62
N PHE A 132 -12.84 9.80 21.22
CA PHE A 132 -12.46 9.31 19.90
C PHE A 132 -12.88 7.85 19.70
N SER A 133 -12.69 6.99 20.70
CA SER A 133 -13.15 5.60 20.63
C SER A 133 -14.66 5.47 20.43
N GLN A 134 -15.44 6.33 21.09
CA GLN A 134 -16.90 6.40 20.90
C GLN A 134 -17.27 6.89 19.49
N THR A 135 -16.51 7.84 18.95
CA THR A 135 -16.73 8.34 17.59
C THR A 135 -16.46 7.25 16.56
N ILE A 136 -15.32 6.55 16.66
CA ILE A 136 -14.98 5.47 15.72
C ILE A 136 -15.98 4.30 15.82
N SER A 137 -16.47 3.97 17.00
CA SER A 137 -17.47 2.89 17.17
C SER A 137 -18.78 3.15 16.43
N ASN A 138 -19.09 4.42 16.15
CA ASN A 138 -20.27 4.86 15.42
C ASN A 138 -19.97 5.30 13.98
N SER A 139 -18.77 5.01 13.49
CA SER A 139 -18.28 5.47 12.19
C SER A 139 -17.66 4.32 11.40
N PRO A 140 -17.72 4.33 10.07
CA PRO A 140 -17.12 3.28 9.24
C PRO A 140 -15.60 3.46 9.11
N VAL A 141 -14.87 3.40 10.24
CA VAL A 141 -13.42 3.67 10.31
C VAL A 141 -12.62 2.37 10.27
N ILE A 142 -11.69 2.29 9.34
CA ILE A 142 -10.62 1.28 9.30
C ILE A 142 -9.34 1.94 9.78
N LEU A 143 -8.80 1.47 10.90
CA LEU A 143 -7.55 1.99 11.45
C LEU A 143 -6.34 1.38 10.74
N GLY A 144 -5.39 2.24 10.44
CA GLY A 144 -4.08 1.82 9.96
C GLY A 144 -3.17 1.37 11.10
N TYR A 145 -2.25 0.46 10.82
CA TYR A 145 -1.14 0.10 11.68
C TYR A 145 0.09 -0.23 10.83
N GLN A 146 1.25 -0.39 11.46
CA GLN A 146 2.49 -0.64 10.73
C GLN A 146 3.17 -1.91 11.22
N PHE A 147 3.76 -2.68 10.29
CA PHE A 147 4.68 -3.75 10.59
C PHE A 147 6.13 -3.27 10.57
N GLU A 148 6.94 -3.75 11.49
CA GLU A 148 8.39 -3.60 11.47
C GLU A 148 9.01 -4.80 10.75
N LEU A 149 9.79 -4.52 9.70
CA LEU A 149 10.40 -5.55 8.85
C LEU A 149 11.80 -5.94 9.30
N GLU A 150 12.46 -5.07 10.04
CA GLU A 150 13.80 -5.30 10.60
C GLU A 150 13.73 -5.51 12.10
N LYS A 151 14.59 -6.39 12.63
CA LYS A 151 14.73 -6.55 14.07
C LYS A 151 15.47 -5.35 14.67
N ASN A 152 14.85 -4.68 15.62
CA ASN A 152 15.49 -3.68 16.46
C ASN A 152 15.35 -4.04 17.95
N GLN A 153 16.03 -3.31 18.85
CA GLN A 153 16.04 -3.62 20.28
C GLN A 153 14.71 -3.27 21.00
N PHE A 154 13.84 -2.50 20.37
CA PHE A 154 12.59 -1.97 20.92
C PHE A 154 11.35 -2.54 20.23
N ILE A 155 11.50 -3.69 19.58
CA ILE A 155 10.44 -4.30 18.79
C ILE A 155 9.24 -4.67 19.70
N ASN A 156 8.07 -4.19 19.31
CA ASN A 156 6.82 -4.63 19.92
C ASN A 156 6.36 -5.92 19.23
N THR A 157 6.05 -6.94 20.01
CA THR A 157 5.62 -8.26 19.52
C THR A 157 4.12 -8.52 19.69
N ASN A 158 3.34 -7.48 19.99
CA ASN A 158 1.89 -7.61 20.04
C ASN A 158 1.35 -8.04 18.67
N VAL A 159 0.26 -8.80 18.69
CA VAL A 159 -0.37 -9.37 17.51
C VAL A 159 -1.55 -8.47 17.11
N PRO A 160 -1.63 -8.02 15.84
CA PRO A 160 -2.82 -7.31 15.36
C PRO A 160 -4.07 -8.20 15.41
N GLU A 161 -5.24 -7.61 15.48
CA GLU A 161 -6.49 -8.34 15.26
C GLU A 161 -6.59 -8.82 13.81
N ILE A 162 -7.17 -10.02 13.63
CA ILE A 162 -7.40 -10.60 12.31
C ILE A 162 -8.78 -10.15 11.83
N PRO A 163 -8.88 -9.23 10.87
CA PRO A 163 -10.16 -8.65 10.47
C PRO A 163 -10.99 -9.55 9.55
N ALA A 164 -10.36 -10.57 8.94
CA ALA A 164 -10.95 -11.40 7.92
C ALA A 164 -10.45 -12.84 7.97
N ILE A 165 -11.23 -13.75 7.37
CA ILE A 165 -10.78 -15.14 7.15
C ILE A 165 -9.96 -15.16 5.86
N LEU A 166 -8.63 -15.29 6.00
CA LEU A 166 -7.73 -15.47 4.87
C LEU A 166 -7.51 -16.96 4.63
N ILE A 167 -7.76 -17.41 3.41
CA ILE A 167 -7.73 -18.81 3.00
C ILE A 167 -6.67 -19.00 1.93
N GLU A 168 -5.62 -19.75 2.26
CA GLU A 168 -4.60 -20.15 1.29
C GLU A 168 -5.11 -21.31 0.43
N LYS A 169 -4.99 -21.20 -0.89
CA LYS A 169 -5.35 -22.23 -1.87
C LYS A 169 -4.15 -22.62 -2.71
N ASN A 170 -4.01 -23.93 -2.96
CA ASN A 170 -2.97 -24.49 -3.83
C ASN A 170 -1.54 -24.20 -3.37
N LYS A 171 -1.31 -23.93 -2.09
CA LYS A 171 0.03 -23.74 -1.54
C LYS A 171 0.81 -25.06 -1.63
N LEU A 172 1.84 -25.05 -2.46
CA LEU A 172 2.76 -26.18 -2.64
C LEU A 172 3.92 -25.98 -1.66
N ASN A 173 4.06 -26.90 -0.71
CA ASN A 173 5.11 -26.90 0.33
C ASN A 173 5.00 -25.78 1.40
N ASP A 174 5.77 -25.92 2.46
CA ASP A 174 5.89 -24.93 3.57
C ASP A 174 6.76 -23.73 3.23
N SER A 175 7.00 -23.44 1.94
CA SER A 175 7.78 -22.27 1.54
C SER A 175 7.01 -20.97 1.82
N ASN A 176 7.59 -20.12 2.62
CA ASN A 176 7.04 -18.81 2.92
C ASN A 176 7.49 -17.82 1.84
N TYR A 177 6.59 -17.52 0.90
CA TYR A 177 6.83 -16.53 -0.15
C TYR A 177 6.52 -15.11 0.30
N LEU A 178 5.72 -14.96 1.38
CA LEU A 178 5.25 -13.67 1.85
C LEU A 178 6.37 -12.88 2.55
N ILE A 179 6.24 -11.57 2.52
CA ILE A 179 7.07 -10.69 3.35
C ILE A 179 6.75 -11.00 4.81
N GLU A 180 7.78 -11.33 5.59
CA GLU A 180 7.65 -11.66 7.00
C GLU A 180 7.99 -10.46 7.88
N ALA A 181 7.02 -9.98 8.66
CA ALA A 181 7.24 -8.95 9.66
C ALA A 181 7.99 -9.50 10.89
N LYS A 182 8.71 -8.61 11.57
CA LYS A 182 9.47 -8.93 12.79
C LYS A 182 8.87 -8.28 14.03
N GLY A 183 8.01 -7.29 13.84
CA GLY A 183 7.33 -6.59 14.92
C GLY A 183 6.18 -5.73 14.41
N THR A 184 5.54 -5.01 15.33
CA THR A 184 4.33 -4.23 15.06
C THR A 184 4.34 -2.88 15.77
N ILE A 185 3.73 -1.89 15.15
CA ILE A 185 3.32 -0.64 15.79
C ILE A 185 1.80 -0.57 15.65
N LEU A 186 1.10 -0.85 16.76
CA LEU A 186 -0.37 -0.97 16.78
C LEU A 186 -1.02 0.25 17.42
N ASN A 187 -2.29 0.43 17.13
CA ASN A 187 -3.14 1.39 17.84
C ASN A 187 -3.32 0.96 19.31
N THR A 188 -3.66 1.91 20.17
CA THR A 188 -4.04 1.58 21.55
C THR A 188 -5.22 0.62 21.54
N PRO A 189 -5.30 -0.35 22.50
CA PRO A 189 -6.38 -1.32 22.55
C PRO A 189 -7.77 -0.68 22.60
N LEU A 190 -7.90 0.48 23.28
CA LEU A 190 -9.16 1.21 23.36
C LEU A 190 -9.68 1.63 21.96
N LEU A 191 -8.80 2.11 21.08
CA LEU A 191 -9.18 2.54 19.74
C LEU A 191 -9.36 1.32 18.82
N GLN A 192 -8.45 0.34 18.91
CA GLN A 192 -8.49 -0.86 18.09
C GLN A 192 -9.81 -1.63 18.28
N ASN A 193 -10.23 -1.88 19.52
CA ASN A 193 -11.42 -2.66 19.85
C ASN A 193 -12.75 -1.94 19.49
N ASN A 194 -12.69 -0.64 19.21
CA ASN A 194 -13.85 0.15 18.82
C ASN A 194 -13.85 0.52 17.32
N SER A 195 -12.80 0.18 16.58
CA SER A 195 -12.78 0.40 15.13
C SER A 195 -13.62 -0.63 14.39
N TYR A 196 -14.11 -0.24 13.21
CA TYR A 196 -14.84 -1.17 12.34
C TYR A 196 -13.94 -2.30 11.85
N SER A 197 -12.69 -1.98 11.54
CA SER A 197 -11.65 -2.94 11.16
C SER A 197 -10.26 -2.29 11.21
N SER A 198 -9.21 -3.03 10.83
CA SER A 198 -7.86 -2.51 10.70
C SER A 198 -7.04 -3.21 9.60
N GLY A 199 -6.04 -2.52 9.06
CA GLY A 199 -5.11 -3.05 8.07
C GLY A 199 -3.77 -2.34 8.12
N PHE A 200 -2.69 -3.01 7.69
CA PHE A 200 -1.38 -2.37 7.67
C PHE A 200 -1.23 -1.42 6.47
N PHE A 201 -0.44 -0.35 6.64
CA PHE A 201 -0.17 0.65 5.59
C PHE A 201 1.29 0.70 5.13
N ASN A 202 2.06 -0.37 5.31
CA ASN A 202 3.46 -0.40 4.87
C ASN A 202 3.59 -0.19 3.37
N ASN A 203 4.30 0.87 2.98
CA ASN A 203 4.79 1.10 1.64
C ASN A 203 6.27 0.70 1.59
N ILE A 204 6.60 -0.38 0.88
CA ILE A 204 7.94 -0.94 0.82
C ILE A 204 8.57 -0.59 -0.52
N PRO A 205 9.57 0.32 -0.57
CA PRO A 205 10.28 0.61 -1.81
C PRO A 205 11.10 -0.58 -2.29
N ASP A 206 11.36 -0.64 -3.58
CA ASP A 206 12.30 -1.61 -4.14
C ASP A 206 13.76 -1.24 -3.85
N GLU A 207 14.71 -2.04 -4.35
CA GLU A 207 16.16 -1.82 -4.16
C GLU A 207 16.65 -0.45 -4.68
N THR A 208 15.90 0.21 -5.55
CA THR A 208 16.23 1.54 -6.08
C THR A 208 15.62 2.68 -5.25
N GLY A 209 14.88 2.36 -4.18
CA GLY A 209 14.19 3.32 -3.32
C GLY A 209 12.85 3.83 -3.88
N ILE A 210 12.36 3.24 -4.98
CA ILE A 210 11.12 3.66 -5.65
C ILE A 210 9.99 2.69 -5.30
N ILE A 211 8.80 3.20 -4.98
CA ILE A 211 7.60 2.39 -4.80
C ILE A 211 6.97 2.13 -6.16
N ARG A 212 7.07 0.89 -6.62
CA ARG A 212 6.41 0.40 -7.84
C ARG A 212 5.36 -0.65 -7.54
N SER A 213 5.48 -1.31 -6.39
CA SER A 213 4.53 -2.31 -5.90
C SER A 213 4.29 -2.15 -4.40
N VAL A 214 3.11 -2.56 -3.95
CA VAL A 214 2.69 -2.47 -2.55
C VAL A 214 2.22 -3.84 -2.08
N PRO A 215 2.63 -4.32 -0.89
CA PRO A 215 2.11 -5.58 -0.36
C PRO A 215 0.63 -5.45 -0.02
N LEU A 216 -0.18 -6.38 -0.52
CA LEU A 216 -1.57 -6.51 -0.12
C LEU A 216 -1.72 -7.39 1.14
N ILE A 217 -0.75 -8.26 1.37
CA ILE A 217 -0.68 -9.16 2.52
C ILE A 217 0.75 -9.25 3.05
N ILE A 218 0.87 -9.38 4.37
CA ILE A 218 2.13 -9.61 5.08
C ILE A 218 1.91 -10.75 6.08
N SER A 219 2.94 -11.59 6.27
CA SER A 219 2.97 -12.65 7.28
C SER A 219 3.61 -12.13 8.57
N TYR A 220 3.00 -12.45 9.71
CA TYR A 220 3.55 -12.21 11.04
C TYR A 220 3.13 -13.30 12.00
N ASN A 221 4.10 -13.94 12.69
CA ASN A 221 3.85 -15.07 13.59
C ASN A 221 2.95 -16.15 12.94
N ASP A 222 3.33 -16.61 11.74
CA ASP A 222 2.61 -17.63 10.95
C ASP A 222 1.16 -17.27 10.59
N THR A 223 0.78 -16.03 10.77
CA THR A 223 -0.54 -15.50 10.41
C THR A 223 -0.42 -14.45 9.33
N ILE A 224 -1.39 -14.45 8.40
CA ILE A 224 -1.41 -13.49 7.28
C ILE A 224 -2.35 -12.34 7.62
N TYR A 225 -1.92 -11.13 7.32
CA TYR A 225 -2.66 -9.89 7.59
C TYR A 225 -2.87 -9.09 6.31
N PRO A 226 -4.05 -8.48 6.13
CA PRO A 226 -4.34 -7.64 4.97
C PRO A 226 -3.80 -6.22 5.14
N SER A 227 -3.45 -5.58 4.01
CA SER A 227 -3.16 -4.15 3.98
C SER A 227 -4.42 -3.31 4.20
N LEU A 228 -4.23 -2.04 4.58
CA LEU A 228 -5.32 -1.05 4.71
C LEU A 228 -6.14 -0.97 3.40
N ALA A 229 -5.49 -0.93 2.25
CA ALA A 229 -6.15 -0.89 0.96
C ALA A 229 -7.00 -2.14 0.70
N LEU A 230 -6.45 -3.34 0.94
CA LEU A 230 -7.18 -4.60 0.78
C LEU A 230 -8.36 -4.69 1.74
N GLU A 231 -8.19 -4.25 2.98
CA GLU A 231 -9.23 -4.28 4.01
C GLU A 231 -10.37 -3.29 3.70
N ILE A 232 -10.06 -2.12 3.14
CA ILE A 232 -11.07 -1.19 2.63
C ILE A 232 -11.89 -1.86 1.53
N ILE A 233 -11.25 -2.48 0.54
CA ILE A 233 -11.95 -3.18 -0.54
C ILE A 233 -12.81 -4.33 0.01
N ARG A 234 -12.25 -5.15 0.93
CA ARG A 234 -12.99 -6.23 1.56
C ARG A 234 -14.26 -5.73 2.24
N THR A 235 -14.13 -4.64 2.97
CA THR A 235 -15.24 -4.05 3.73
C THR A 235 -16.34 -3.50 2.81
N ILE A 236 -15.97 -2.71 1.79
CA ILE A 236 -16.96 -2.10 0.89
C ILE A 236 -17.65 -3.12 -0.03
N THR A 237 -17.04 -4.30 -0.23
CA THR A 237 -17.61 -5.42 -0.99
C THR A 237 -18.35 -6.44 -0.11
N ASP A 238 -18.40 -6.21 1.21
CA ASP A 238 -18.95 -7.14 2.21
C ASP A 238 -18.37 -8.57 2.10
N SER A 239 -17.09 -8.67 1.74
CA SER A 239 -16.42 -9.96 1.59
C SER A 239 -16.02 -10.51 2.96
N LYS A 240 -16.54 -11.68 3.33
CA LYS A 240 -16.19 -12.36 4.58
C LYS A 240 -14.89 -13.14 4.51
N LYS A 241 -14.47 -13.51 3.29
CA LYS A 241 -13.30 -14.36 3.04
C LYS A 241 -12.43 -13.73 1.98
N VAL A 242 -11.12 -13.83 2.17
CA VAL A 242 -10.10 -13.47 1.20
C VAL A 242 -9.38 -14.75 0.81
N PHE A 243 -9.31 -15.06 -0.47
CA PHE A 243 -8.59 -16.23 -0.97
C PHE A 243 -7.23 -15.80 -1.51
N ILE A 244 -6.18 -16.46 -1.06
CA ILE A 244 -4.81 -16.29 -1.52
C ILE A 244 -4.50 -17.49 -2.39
N ASN A 245 -4.42 -17.29 -3.68
CA ASN A 245 -4.17 -18.36 -4.65
C ASN A 245 -2.67 -18.44 -4.94
N TYR A 246 -2.11 -19.63 -4.82
CA TYR A 246 -0.71 -19.92 -5.09
C TYR A 246 -0.55 -20.67 -6.40
N ASN A 247 0.59 -20.49 -7.05
CA ASN A 247 1.12 -21.32 -8.12
C ASN A 247 2.51 -21.86 -7.73
N GLU A 248 3.24 -22.48 -8.66
CA GLU A 248 4.58 -23.03 -8.41
C GLU A 248 5.61 -21.98 -7.99
N GLU A 249 5.40 -20.70 -8.33
CA GLU A 249 6.33 -19.60 -8.09
C GLU A 249 6.04 -18.82 -6.79
N GLY A 250 4.85 -18.98 -6.22
CA GLY A 250 4.38 -18.26 -5.04
C GLY A 250 2.94 -17.79 -5.13
N VAL A 251 2.63 -16.63 -4.57
CA VAL A 251 1.29 -16.03 -4.71
C VAL A 251 1.07 -15.63 -6.16
N SER A 252 -0.11 -15.92 -6.69
CA SER A 252 -0.50 -15.54 -8.05
C SER A 252 -1.60 -14.48 -8.07
N THR A 253 -2.64 -14.68 -7.25
CA THR A 253 -3.77 -13.74 -7.15
C THR A 253 -4.33 -13.72 -5.73
N ILE A 254 -4.96 -12.60 -5.39
CA ILE A 254 -5.78 -12.46 -4.19
C ILE A 254 -7.22 -12.21 -4.64
N SER A 255 -8.16 -13.04 -4.17
CA SER A 255 -9.55 -12.97 -4.62
C SER A 255 -10.50 -12.66 -3.46
N LEU A 256 -11.44 -11.74 -3.71
CA LEU A 256 -12.56 -11.43 -2.81
C LEU A 256 -13.83 -11.33 -3.64
N ASN A 257 -14.83 -12.13 -3.31
CA ASN A 257 -16.04 -12.28 -4.12
C ASN A 257 -15.66 -12.48 -5.61
N ASP A 258 -16.13 -11.62 -6.52
CA ASP A 258 -15.87 -11.67 -7.96
C ASP A 258 -14.62 -10.85 -8.39
N ILE A 259 -13.91 -10.23 -7.43
CA ILE A 259 -12.70 -9.47 -7.69
C ILE A 259 -11.49 -10.40 -7.59
N GLU A 260 -10.71 -10.47 -8.65
CA GLU A 260 -9.44 -11.17 -8.69
C GLU A 260 -8.30 -10.18 -8.94
N ILE A 261 -7.40 -10.05 -7.96
CA ILE A 261 -6.29 -9.10 -7.96
C ILE A 261 -5.01 -9.85 -8.28
N PRO A 262 -4.39 -9.62 -9.45
CA PRO A 262 -3.11 -10.22 -9.78
C PRO A 262 -2.00 -9.64 -8.90
N THR A 263 -1.13 -10.51 -8.41
CA THR A 263 0.00 -10.13 -7.55
C THR A 263 1.30 -10.72 -8.06
N ASP A 264 2.41 -10.23 -7.53
CA ASP A 264 3.67 -10.94 -7.66
C ASP A 264 3.73 -12.12 -6.67
N ARG A 265 4.78 -12.92 -6.76
CA ARG A 265 5.00 -14.11 -5.91
C ARG A 265 5.01 -13.83 -4.40
N HIS A 266 5.14 -12.58 -3.99
CA HIS A 266 5.17 -12.13 -2.61
C HIS A 266 3.84 -11.51 -2.14
N GLY A 267 2.78 -11.55 -2.96
CA GLY A 267 1.48 -10.96 -2.65
C GLY A 267 1.46 -9.43 -2.77
N ARG A 268 2.34 -8.85 -3.61
CA ARG A 268 2.35 -7.41 -3.89
C ARG A 268 1.63 -7.10 -5.20
N ILE A 269 0.87 -6.03 -5.21
CA ILE A 269 0.28 -5.46 -6.43
C ILE A 269 1.23 -4.46 -7.06
N LEU A 270 1.42 -4.52 -8.38
CA LEU A 270 2.06 -3.45 -9.14
C LEU A 270 1.09 -2.28 -9.24
N VAL A 271 1.54 -1.10 -8.78
CA VAL A 271 0.68 0.09 -8.74
C VAL A 271 0.59 0.72 -10.12
N ASN A 272 -0.60 0.79 -10.66
CA ASN A 272 -0.90 1.56 -11.87
C ASN A 272 -1.16 3.02 -11.48
N PHE A 273 -0.09 3.76 -11.21
CA PHE A 273 -0.18 5.16 -10.80
C PHE A 273 -0.98 6.00 -11.80
N ARG A 274 -1.92 6.80 -11.32
CA ARG A 274 -2.77 7.66 -12.14
C ARG A 274 -2.03 8.88 -12.70
N GLY A 275 -1.00 9.35 -12.01
CA GLY A 275 -0.22 10.50 -12.42
C GLY A 275 0.71 10.99 -11.32
N LYS A 276 1.02 12.28 -11.38
CA LYS A 276 1.75 13.02 -10.37
C LYS A 276 0.93 13.16 -9.09
N GLU A 277 1.52 13.74 -8.05
CA GLU A 277 0.83 14.07 -6.82
C GLU A 277 -0.44 14.91 -7.06
N LYS A 278 -1.43 14.74 -6.19
CA LYS A 278 -2.72 15.44 -6.27
C LYS A 278 -3.55 15.12 -7.51
N ASN A 279 -3.34 13.95 -8.09
CA ASN A 279 -4.23 13.41 -9.12
C ASN A 279 -5.62 13.07 -8.56
N PHE A 280 -5.70 12.64 -7.29
CA PHE A 280 -6.96 12.44 -6.59
C PHE A 280 -7.52 13.77 -6.06
N LYS A 281 -8.79 13.79 -5.67
CA LYS A 281 -9.39 14.96 -5.02
C LYS A 281 -8.93 15.04 -3.57
N TYR A 282 -8.31 16.16 -3.22
CA TYR A 282 -7.86 16.48 -1.87
C TYR A 282 -8.81 17.44 -1.18
N TYR A 283 -9.03 17.23 0.11
CA TYR A 283 -9.67 18.15 1.04
C TYR A 283 -8.73 18.39 2.20
N SER A 284 -8.48 19.64 2.55
CA SER A 284 -7.71 19.97 3.74
C SER A 284 -8.43 19.48 4.99
N ALA A 285 -7.70 18.89 5.93
CA ALA A 285 -8.29 18.40 7.18
C ALA A 285 -8.95 19.52 8.00
N ILE A 286 -8.44 20.78 7.89
CA ILE A 286 -9.05 21.94 8.53
C ILE A 286 -10.41 22.27 7.93
N ASP A 287 -10.60 22.11 6.62
CA ASP A 287 -11.90 22.34 5.97
C ASP A 287 -12.93 21.31 6.45
N ILE A 288 -12.51 20.03 6.57
CA ILE A 288 -13.38 18.99 7.12
C ILE A 288 -13.70 19.29 8.59
N TYR A 289 -12.71 19.69 9.40
CA TYR A 289 -12.88 20.04 10.80
C TYR A 289 -13.91 21.18 10.99
N ASN A 290 -13.89 22.18 10.13
CA ASN A 290 -14.76 23.35 10.16
C ASN A 290 -16.09 23.17 9.42
N ASN A 291 -16.39 21.97 8.86
CA ASN A 291 -17.53 21.72 7.97
C ASN A 291 -17.57 22.64 6.72
N ASN A 292 -16.41 23.06 6.23
CA ASN A 292 -16.29 23.90 5.06
C ASN A 292 -16.17 23.05 3.76
N PHE A 293 -17.18 22.25 3.49
CA PHE A 293 -17.26 21.39 2.31
C PHE A 293 -18.72 21.18 1.86
N LYS A 294 -18.90 20.70 0.64
CA LYS A 294 -20.21 20.29 0.16
C LYS A 294 -20.41 18.81 0.42
N LYS A 295 -21.49 18.49 1.12
CA LYS A 295 -21.82 17.12 1.51
C LYS A 295 -21.91 16.18 0.31
N GLU A 296 -22.49 16.65 -0.79
CA GLU A 296 -22.69 15.90 -2.03
C GLU A 296 -21.38 15.48 -2.69
N GLU A 297 -20.27 16.20 -2.41
CA GLU A 297 -18.94 15.85 -2.95
C GLU A 297 -18.27 14.70 -2.17
N LEU A 298 -18.70 14.45 -0.92
CA LEU A 298 -18.14 13.44 -0.04
C LEU A 298 -19.01 12.18 0.04
N GLU A 299 -20.33 12.33 -0.14
CA GLU A 299 -21.30 11.24 0.02
C GLU A 299 -20.95 10.00 -0.81
N GLY A 300 -20.89 8.85 -0.17
CA GLY A 300 -20.60 7.56 -0.79
C GLY A 300 -19.14 7.34 -1.21
N LYS A 301 -18.25 8.31 -0.96
CA LYS A 301 -16.82 8.20 -1.29
C LYS A 301 -16.06 7.38 -0.24
N ILE A 302 -14.86 6.95 -0.62
CA ILE A 302 -13.85 6.38 0.26
C ILE A 302 -12.89 7.52 0.64
N ALA A 303 -12.84 7.87 1.92
CA ALA A 303 -11.92 8.87 2.42
C ALA A 303 -10.67 8.20 3.00
N LEU A 304 -9.50 8.59 2.52
CA LEU A 304 -8.23 8.26 3.15
C LEU A 304 -7.72 9.48 3.92
N VAL A 305 -7.53 9.32 5.22
CA VAL A 305 -6.97 10.36 6.07
C VAL A 305 -5.47 10.10 6.22
N GLY A 306 -4.66 11.02 5.75
CA GLY A 306 -3.20 10.90 5.79
C GLY A 306 -2.53 12.26 5.67
N THR A 307 -1.23 12.28 5.49
CA THR A 307 -0.47 13.53 5.45
C THR A 307 0.26 13.73 4.13
N SER A 308 0.25 14.96 3.62
CA SER A 308 1.16 15.43 2.58
C SER A 308 2.16 16.47 3.10
N ALA A 309 2.01 16.94 4.35
CA ALA A 309 2.90 17.95 4.92
C ALA A 309 4.35 17.45 4.96
N ALA A 310 5.25 18.23 4.37
CA ALA A 310 6.66 17.88 4.25
C ALA A 310 7.35 17.61 5.59
N GLY A 311 6.92 18.30 6.65
CA GLY A 311 7.44 18.12 8.01
C GLY A 311 7.09 16.79 8.69
N LEU A 312 6.16 16.01 8.12
CA LEU A 312 5.71 14.73 8.68
C LEU A 312 6.36 13.52 8.01
N LEU A 313 7.25 13.74 7.01
CA LEU A 313 8.14 12.74 6.39
C LEU A 313 7.46 11.52 5.76
N ASP A 314 6.17 11.56 5.46
CA ASP A 314 5.49 10.48 4.74
C ASP A 314 5.53 10.68 3.21
N LEU A 315 6.71 11.04 2.71
CA LEU A 315 6.96 11.24 1.29
C LEU A 315 7.70 10.05 0.70
N ARG A 316 7.29 9.64 -0.48
CA ARG A 316 7.79 8.44 -1.18
C ARG A 316 8.27 8.80 -2.58
N ALA A 317 9.23 8.05 -3.10
CA ALA A 317 9.60 8.12 -4.51
C ALA A 317 8.73 7.13 -5.31
N THR A 318 8.19 7.60 -6.43
CA THR A 318 7.35 6.82 -7.37
C THR A 318 7.90 6.95 -8.78
N PRO A 319 7.40 6.18 -9.78
CA PRO A 319 7.78 6.34 -11.18
C PRO A 319 7.53 7.71 -11.78
N PHE A 320 6.61 8.50 -11.21
CA PHE A 320 6.28 9.84 -11.70
C PHE A 320 7.06 10.94 -11.00
N GLU A 321 7.31 10.79 -9.69
CA GLU A 321 7.90 11.86 -8.87
C GLU A 321 8.73 11.29 -7.73
N SER A 322 9.78 12.03 -7.36
CA SER A 322 10.63 11.68 -6.22
C SER A 322 10.03 12.06 -4.86
N VAL A 323 8.98 12.88 -4.87
CA VAL A 323 8.25 13.35 -3.68
C VAL A 323 6.77 13.11 -3.94
N TYR A 324 6.20 12.12 -3.28
CA TYR A 324 4.81 11.68 -3.48
C TYR A 324 4.20 11.29 -2.14
N PRO A 325 3.00 11.78 -1.77
CA PRO A 325 2.36 11.43 -0.50
C PRO A 325 2.09 9.93 -0.35
N GLY A 326 2.47 9.35 0.79
CA GLY A 326 2.25 7.92 1.05
C GLY A 326 0.79 7.52 0.97
N VAL A 327 -0.11 8.36 1.51
CA VAL A 327 -1.55 8.16 1.45
C VAL A 327 -2.08 8.06 0.01
N GLU A 328 -1.51 8.78 -0.95
CA GLU A 328 -1.93 8.72 -2.35
C GLU A 328 -1.46 7.44 -3.04
N VAL A 329 -0.41 6.77 -2.54
CA VAL A 329 -0.06 5.42 -2.99
C VAL A 329 -1.20 4.45 -2.67
N HIS A 330 -1.76 4.50 -1.45
CA HIS A 330 -2.92 3.68 -1.07
C HIS A 330 -4.17 4.03 -1.88
N ALA A 331 -4.38 5.32 -2.20
CA ALA A 331 -5.46 5.76 -3.07
C ALA A 331 -5.36 5.13 -4.47
N ASN A 332 -4.17 5.11 -5.06
CA ASN A 332 -3.93 4.44 -6.34
C ASN A 332 -4.24 2.93 -6.27
N VAL A 333 -3.79 2.24 -5.22
CA VAL A 333 -4.05 0.80 -5.04
C VAL A 333 -5.55 0.52 -4.95
N ILE A 334 -6.29 1.27 -4.13
CA ILE A 334 -7.73 1.13 -3.98
C ILE A 334 -8.43 1.40 -5.32
N ASP A 335 -8.06 2.47 -6.01
CA ASP A 335 -8.65 2.84 -7.30
C ASP A 335 -8.37 1.78 -8.38
N ASN A 336 -7.14 1.24 -8.42
CA ASN A 336 -6.80 0.16 -9.35
C ASN A 336 -7.68 -1.08 -9.12
N ILE A 337 -7.91 -1.45 -7.86
CA ILE A 337 -8.75 -2.60 -7.52
C ILE A 337 -10.22 -2.35 -7.86
N LEU A 338 -10.75 -1.15 -7.55
CA LEU A 338 -12.13 -0.79 -7.83
C LEU A 338 -12.47 -0.81 -9.33
N VAL A 339 -11.53 -0.36 -10.15
CA VAL A 339 -11.71 -0.27 -11.61
C VAL A 339 -11.31 -1.56 -12.32
N GLY A 340 -10.52 -2.41 -11.66
CA GLY A 340 -9.96 -3.62 -12.28
C GLY A 340 -8.84 -3.32 -13.27
N ASP A 341 -8.16 -2.18 -13.10
CA ASP A 341 -7.11 -1.71 -14.01
C ASP A 341 -5.72 -2.06 -13.46
N TYR A 342 -5.33 -3.31 -13.70
CA TYR A 342 -4.11 -3.89 -13.17
C TYR A 342 -2.96 -3.88 -14.15
N ILE A 343 -1.76 -3.63 -13.63
CA ILE A 343 -0.49 -3.97 -14.29
C ILE A 343 0.04 -5.23 -13.62
N TYR A 344 0.37 -6.24 -14.38
CA TYR A 344 0.96 -7.48 -13.86
C TYR A 344 1.95 -8.09 -14.83
N LYS A 345 2.89 -8.87 -14.31
CA LYS A 345 3.83 -9.67 -15.08
C LYS A 345 3.27 -11.08 -15.18
N ALA A 346 2.85 -11.49 -16.38
CA ALA A 346 2.35 -12.85 -16.57
C ALA A 346 3.49 -13.87 -16.37
N SER A 347 3.21 -15.04 -15.80
CA SER A 347 4.19 -16.07 -15.48
C SER A 347 5.00 -16.59 -16.68
N TRP A 348 4.43 -16.56 -17.90
CA TRP A 348 5.10 -16.99 -19.12
C TRP A 348 6.11 -15.97 -19.69
N ILE A 349 6.14 -14.73 -19.19
CA ILE A 349 6.98 -13.63 -19.74
C ILE A 349 8.47 -13.99 -19.66
N ASP A 350 8.94 -14.59 -18.57
CA ASP A 350 10.36 -14.93 -18.41
C ASP A 350 10.80 -15.97 -19.45
N GLY A 351 9.96 -16.96 -19.73
CA GLY A 351 10.19 -17.91 -20.82
C GLY A 351 10.20 -17.25 -22.22
N ALA A 352 9.28 -16.30 -22.45
CA ALA A 352 9.24 -15.55 -23.70
C ALA A 352 10.49 -14.66 -23.87
N ASN A 353 10.94 -13.99 -22.80
CA ASN A 353 12.15 -13.17 -22.83
C ASN A 353 13.39 -13.99 -23.18
N ILE A 354 13.55 -15.17 -22.58
CA ILE A 354 14.65 -16.09 -22.92
C ILE A 354 14.60 -16.50 -24.40
N LEU A 355 13.41 -16.83 -24.91
CA LEU A 355 13.21 -17.16 -26.33
C LEU A 355 13.58 -15.99 -27.25
N ILE A 356 13.15 -14.77 -26.88
CA ILE A 356 13.46 -13.55 -27.64
C ILE A 356 14.96 -13.28 -27.64
N ILE A 357 15.64 -13.38 -26.49
CA ILE A 357 17.07 -13.26 -26.36
C ILE A 357 17.77 -14.23 -27.29
N PHE A 358 17.33 -15.49 -27.28
CA PHE A 358 17.89 -16.54 -28.13
C PHE A 358 17.70 -16.21 -29.62
N LEU A 359 16.49 -15.86 -30.06
CA LEU A 359 16.19 -15.54 -31.47
C LEU A 359 16.93 -14.32 -31.96
N LEU A 360 17.00 -13.23 -31.15
CA LEU A 360 17.71 -12.00 -31.53
C LEU A 360 19.23 -12.22 -31.61
N SER A 361 19.78 -13.13 -30.79
CA SER A 361 21.22 -13.45 -30.84
C SER A 361 21.60 -14.25 -32.08
N LEU A 362 20.66 -14.87 -32.78
CA LEU A 362 20.91 -15.63 -34.01
C LEU A 362 20.91 -14.78 -35.30
N ILE A 363 20.45 -13.52 -35.21
CA ILE A 363 20.43 -12.54 -36.31
C ILE A 363 21.75 -11.77 -36.33
#